data_f32d5a6cb4d320d3b1eb6afdb1a2c00a
#
_entry.id   f32d5a6cb4d320d3b1eb6afdb1a2c00a
#
_cell.length_a   1.000
_cell.length_b   1.000
_cell.length_c   1.000
_cell.angle_alpha   90.00
_cell.angle_beta   90.00
_cell.angle_gamma   90.00
#
_symmetry.space_group_name_H-M   'P 1'
#
loop_
_entity.id
_entity.type
_entity.pdbx_description
1 polymer ?
#
loop_
_entity_poly.entity_id
_entity_poly.type
_entity_poly.pdbx_seq_one_letter_code
_entity_poly.pdbx_strand_id
1 'polypeptide(L)'
;MKTVSRPFATVAALSVGSLLLAACTSGSGAAPSGSSGAKAVYDPKAPVSITWWTGQTAEAEKLLEGLAAEYNKAHPNVTITTSPGASTTDDLLQKVSAGFVSGTYPDLSYAFGSWATQLGQSGHTLDIKAAVEKPEVNWTEIPAGARATATVDGKVIGVPALVDNLGLIYNKKVFDDAGVAYPTADWSWDDFRAAAKKLTNTDKKIFGTAYSVSGSEDTTWHLWPLLWQKGGKILSDDGKKAAFNSDQGVAALDFLRGMAIDDKSMYLDQTDEKYAPLFYDGRIAMIISGPWSLFDLKDRKVSYGVTPLPAFAGDHQTISGPDVWVAYDHSDVNRAGATTDFLLWLTSKEIDARWNLAYGNLPLRSSEEGTPEFVKWAADYAPGAQPFFDNLQNVKQPRPTVPGYTEMSKFVGQAISKVLQGAATSKDALDQAASQSADALDQ
;
A
#
# COMPACT_ATOMS: atom_id res chain seq x y z
N MET A 1 -26.77 17.66 -49.86
CA MET A 1 -27.45 16.83 -50.89
C MET A 1 -26.96 15.42 -50.62
N LYS A 2 -27.71 14.50 -50.25
CA LYS A 2 -28.91 13.75 -50.45
C LYS A 2 -29.27 13.02 -49.17
N THR A 3 -30.41 13.26 -48.67
CA THR A 3 -31.21 12.49 -47.72
C THR A 3 -31.71 11.20 -48.36
N VAL A 4 -31.74 10.07 -47.60
CA VAL A 4 -32.72 9.00 -47.84
C VAL A 4 -33.16 8.43 -46.49
N SER A 5 -34.46 8.37 -46.40
CA SER A 5 -35.35 8.10 -45.27
C SER A 5 -35.58 6.60 -44.96
N ARG A 6 -36.12 6.41 -43.76
CA ARG A 6 -36.70 5.19 -43.13
C ARG A 6 -37.80 4.49 -44.00
N PRO A 7 -38.25 3.23 -43.65
CA PRO A 7 -39.42 3.19 -42.78
C PRO A 7 -39.46 2.07 -41.70
N PHE A 8 -40.41 2.32 -40.78
CA PHE A 8 -40.97 1.48 -39.74
C PHE A 8 -41.70 0.24 -40.27
N ALA A 9 -41.77 -0.83 -39.51
CA ALA A 9 -42.92 -1.76 -39.51
C ALA A 9 -43.08 -2.41 -38.14
N THR A 10 -44.20 -2.12 -37.51
CA THR A 10 -44.80 -2.67 -36.32
C THR A 10 -45.63 -3.91 -36.71
N VAL A 11 -45.55 -5.03 -35.95
CA VAL A 11 -46.67 -5.99 -35.87
C VAL A 11 -46.71 -6.55 -34.43
N ALA A 12 -47.86 -6.32 -33.83
CA ALA A 12 -48.32 -6.97 -32.58
C ALA A 12 -49.11 -8.24 -32.89
N ALA A 13 -49.01 -9.25 -32.06
CA ALA A 13 -50.02 -10.26 -31.98
C ALA A 13 -50.08 -10.86 -30.54
N LEU A 14 -51.22 -10.65 -29.92
CA LEU A 14 -51.70 -11.31 -28.70
C LEU A 14 -52.09 -12.79 -29.00
N SER A 15 -51.91 -13.66 -28.04
CA SER A 15 -52.80 -14.83 -27.84
C SER A 15 -52.87 -15.26 -26.38
N VAL A 16 -54.11 -15.32 -25.93
CA VAL A 16 -54.64 -15.68 -24.61
C VAL A 16 -54.97 -17.19 -24.59
N GLY A 17 -54.96 -17.80 -23.40
CA GLY A 17 -55.63 -19.06 -23.08
C GLY A 17 -54.67 -20.06 -22.44
N SER A 18 -54.96 -20.83 -21.41
CA SER A 18 -56.19 -21.09 -20.63
C SER A 18 -55.78 -21.69 -19.30
N LEU A 19 -56.54 -21.40 -18.26
CA LEU A 19 -56.55 -22.08 -16.96
C LEU A 19 -57.01 -23.55 -17.08
N LEU A 20 -56.39 -24.44 -16.28
CA LEU A 20 -57.01 -25.66 -15.83
C LEU A 20 -56.72 -25.86 -14.34
N LEU A 21 -57.80 -25.74 -13.54
CA LEU A 21 -57.86 -26.20 -12.17
C LEU A 21 -58.03 -27.73 -12.20
N ALA A 22 -57.31 -28.42 -11.32
CA ALA A 22 -57.65 -29.78 -10.93
C ALA A 22 -57.44 -29.93 -9.40
N ALA A 23 -58.40 -30.58 -8.83
CA ALA A 23 -58.85 -30.58 -7.44
C ALA A 23 -57.96 -31.39 -6.49
N CYS A 24 -58.17 -31.06 -5.20
CA CYS A 24 -57.67 -31.67 -3.99
C CYS A 24 -57.87 -33.17 -3.88
N THR A 25 -56.86 -33.87 -3.36
CA THR A 25 -57.06 -35.06 -2.53
C THR A 25 -56.23 -34.91 -1.26
N SER A 26 -56.91 -34.96 -0.14
CA SER A 26 -56.40 -35.01 1.21
C SER A 26 -55.61 -36.29 1.46
N GLY A 27 -54.30 -36.16 1.65
CA GLY A 27 -53.41 -37.18 2.17
C GLY A 27 -52.59 -36.62 3.31
N SER A 28 -52.90 -37.06 4.54
CA SER A 28 -52.06 -36.78 5.72
C SER A 28 -50.71 -37.48 5.58
N GLY A 29 -49.73 -36.68 5.10
CA GLY A 29 -48.31 -37.05 5.07
C GLY A 29 -47.54 -36.14 6.03
N ALA A 30 -46.79 -36.74 6.93
CA ALA A 30 -45.93 -36.08 7.89
C ALA A 30 -45.06 -35.01 7.21
N ALA A 31 -45.02 -33.84 7.79
CA ALA A 31 -44.09 -32.79 7.39
C ALA A 31 -42.63 -33.36 7.40
N PRO A 32 -41.85 -33.16 6.35
CA PRO A 32 -40.44 -33.46 6.46
C PRO A 32 -39.88 -32.52 7.53
N SER A 33 -39.38 -33.10 8.62
CA SER A 33 -38.54 -32.43 9.60
C SER A 33 -37.48 -31.66 8.83
N GLY A 34 -37.50 -30.34 8.96
CA GLY A 34 -36.49 -29.49 8.38
C GLY A 34 -35.12 -30.03 8.73
N SER A 35 -34.39 -30.47 7.75
CA SER A 35 -32.94 -30.64 7.91
C SER A 35 -32.41 -29.28 8.28
N SER A 36 -32.00 -29.12 9.53
CA SER A 36 -31.09 -28.05 9.89
C SER A 36 -29.89 -28.20 8.94
N GLY A 37 -29.83 -27.35 7.93
CA GLY A 37 -28.74 -27.36 6.97
C GLY A 37 -27.44 -27.26 7.77
N ALA A 38 -26.69 -28.36 7.85
CA ALA A 38 -25.34 -28.31 8.39
C ALA A 38 -24.62 -27.23 7.62
N LYS A 39 -24.02 -26.23 8.33
CA LYS A 39 -23.16 -25.25 7.67
C LYS A 39 -22.11 -26.04 6.89
N ALA A 40 -21.97 -25.69 5.62
CA ALA A 40 -20.92 -26.26 4.78
C ALA A 40 -19.58 -26.12 5.51
N VAL A 41 -18.83 -27.22 5.56
CA VAL A 41 -17.51 -27.26 6.24
C VAL A 41 -16.45 -27.33 5.16
N TYR A 42 -15.39 -26.59 5.36
CA TYR A 42 -14.22 -26.60 4.47
C TYR A 42 -13.66 -28.04 4.32
N ASP A 43 -13.56 -28.49 3.07
CA ASP A 43 -12.88 -29.74 2.71
C ASP A 43 -11.51 -29.40 2.08
N PRO A 44 -10.39 -29.63 2.76
CA PRO A 44 -9.05 -29.30 2.25
C PRO A 44 -8.63 -30.16 1.03
N LYS A 45 -9.44 -31.16 0.64
CA LYS A 45 -9.21 -31.98 -0.56
C LYS A 45 -10.08 -31.58 -1.74
N ALA A 46 -11.01 -30.65 -1.56
CA ALA A 46 -11.83 -30.17 -2.66
C ALA A 46 -10.97 -29.45 -3.71
N PRO A 47 -11.21 -29.67 -5.02
CA PRO A 47 -10.54 -28.89 -6.06
C PRO A 47 -10.93 -27.41 -5.96
N VAL A 48 -9.94 -26.51 -5.85
CA VAL A 48 -10.16 -25.06 -5.72
C VAL A 48 -9.20 -24.30 -6.64
N SER A 49 -9.72 -23.26 -7.28
CA SER A 49 -8.91 -22.27 -7.99
C SER A 49 -8.96 -20.95 -7.27
N ILE A 50 -7.80 -20.36 -7.03
CA ILE A 50 -7.59 -19.08 -6.33
C ILE A 50 -6.90 -18.12 -7.28
N THR A 51 -7.41 -16.90 -7.36
CA THR A 51 -6.78 -15.77 -8.06
C THR A 51 -6.12 -14.85 -7.05
N TRP A 52 -4.85 -14.56 -7.30
CA TRP A 52 -4.06 -13.67 -6.45
C TRP A 52 -3.52 -12.48 -7.24
N TRP A 53 -3.99 -11.26 -6.90
CA TRP A 53 -3.44 -10.03 -7.45
C TRP A 53 -2.35 -9.51 -6.51
N THR A 54 -1.12 -9.69 -6.94
CA THR A 54 0.06 -9.46 -6.11
C THR A 54 0.39 -7.98 -5.88
N GLY A 55 -0.10 -7.08 -6.74
CA GLY A 55 0.27 -5.66 -6.70
C GLY A 55 1.73 -5.40 -7.03
N GLN A 56 2.49 -6.44 -7.41
CA GLN A 56 3.91 -6.36 -7.68
C GLN A 56 4.21 -6.48 -9.16
N THR A 57 5.40 -6.07 -9.58
CA THR A 57 5.86 -6.13 -10.97
C THR A 57 7.29 -6.65 -11.06
N ALA A 58 7.74 -6.94 -12.27
CA ALA A 58 9.13 -7.34 -12.57
C ALA A 58 9.63 -8.51 -11.69
N GLU A 59 10.77 -8.36 -11.02
CA GLU A 59 11.39 -9.43 -10.24
C GLU A 59 10.59 -9.79 -8.98
N ALA A 60 9.91 -8.83 -8.37
CA ALA A 60 9.03 -9.09 -7.23
C ALA A 60 7.87 -10.02 -7.61
N GLU A 61 7.21 -9.75 -8.75
CA GLU A 61 6.15 -10.61 -9.27
C GLU A 61 6.66 -12.02 -9.54
N LYS A 62 7.81 -12.17 -10.20
CA LYS A 62 8.40 -13.50 -10.49
C LYS A 62 8.68 -14.30 -9.23
N LEU A 63 9.12 -13.63 -8.15
CA LEU A 63 9.36 -14.30 -6.88
C LEU A 63 8.05 -14.85 -6.30
N LEU A 64 6.98 -14.07 -6.33
CA LEU A 64 5.66 -14.46 -5.84
C LEU A 64 5.03 -15.55 -6.73
N GLU A 65 5.18 -15.47 -8.07
CA GLU A 65 4.80 -16.54 -9.00
C GLU A 65 5.51 -17.85 -8.65
N GLY A 66 6.80 -17.80 -8.31
CA GLY A 66 7.57 -18.95 -7.87
C GLY A 66 7.02 -19.59 -6.60
N LEU A 67 6.62 -18.77 -5.61
CA LEU A 67 6.00 -19.25 -4.37
C LEU A 67 4.61 -19.87 -4.63
N ALA A 68 3.80 -19.27 -5.48
CA ALA A 68 2.51 -19.84 -5.89
C ALA A 68 2.68 -21.20 -6.58
N ALA A 69 3.66 -21.32 -7.48
CA ALA A 69 3.98 -22.59 -8.17
C ALA A 69 4.45 -23.68 -7.19
N GLU A 70 5.23 -23.31 -6.18
CA GLU A 70 5.66 -24.23 -5.12
C GLU A 70 4.47 -24.73 -4.30
N TYR A 71 3.57 -23.82 -3.89
CA TYR A 71 2.35 -24.18 -3.17
C TYR A 71 1.44 -25.10 -4.00
N ASN A 72 1.21 -24.79 -5.27
CA ASN A 72 0.43 -25.62 -6.21
C ASN A 72 1.01 -27.04 -6.31
N LYS A 73 2.35 -27.17 -6.37
CA LYS A 73 3.01 -28.49 -6.43
C LYS A 73 2.80 -29.29 -5.15
N ALA A 74 2.80 -28.65 -4.00
CA ALA A 74 2.58 -29.29 -2.70
C ALA A 74 1.11 -29.62 -2.44
N HIS A 75 0.18 -28.87 -3.04
CA HIS A 75 -1.26 -28.98 -2.86
C HIS A 75 -1.98 -29.20 -4.20
N PRO A 76 -1.96 -30.40 -4.77
CA PRO A 76 -2.40 -30.67 -6.15
C PRO A 76 -3.92 -30.44 -6.40
N ASN A 77 -4.70 -30.29 -5.35
CA ASN A 77 -6.12 -29.91 -5.40
C ASN A 77 -6.35 -28.40 -5.40
N VAL A 78 -5.31 -27.59 -5.17
CA VAL A 78 -5.39 -26.12 -5.19
C VAL A 78 -4.60 -25.58 -6.39
N THR A 79 -5.22 -24.68 -7.14
CA THR A 79 -4.55 -23.97 -8.24
C THR A 79 -4.55 -22.48 -7.96
N ILE A 80 -3.39 -21.90 -7.68
CA ILE A 80 -3.22 -20.47 -7.50
C ILE A 80 -2.72 -19.87 -8.80
N THR A 81 -3.42 -18.85 -9.28
CA THR A 81 -3.02 -18.05 -10.44
C THR A 81 -2.71 -16.63 -9.99
N THR A 82 -1.51 -16.18 -10.28
CA THR A 82 -1.03 -14.83 -9.93
C THR A 82 -1.16 -13.85 -11.09
N SER A 83 -1.25 -12.59 -10.78
CA SER A 83 -1.03 -11.48 -11.70
C SER A 83 -0.76 -10.20 -10.89
N PRO A 84 -0.11 -9.17 -11.48
CA PRO A 84 0.00 -7.86 -10.83
C PRO A 84 -1.34 -7.24 -10.44
N GLY A 85 -2.41 -7.62 -11.13
CA GLY A 85 -3.75 -7.08 -10.90
C GLY A 85 -3.98 -5.77 -11.64
N ALA A 86 -3.08 -4.80 -11.54
CA ALA A 86 -3.13 -3.49 -12.19
C ALA A 86 -1.74 -3.10 -12.74
N SER A 87 -1.65 -1.99 -13.45
CA SER A 87 -0.38 -1.48 -14.00
C SER A 87 0.51 -0.88 -12.92
N THR A 88 -0.11 -0.27 -11.91
CA THR A 88 0.55 0.25 -10.72
C THR A 88 -0.17 -0.24 -9.48
N THR A 89 0.49 -0.22 -8.34
CA THR A 89 -0.14 -0.59 -7.07
C THR A 89 -1.31 0.34 -6.74
N ASP A 90 -1.19 1.64 -7.01
CA ASP A 90 -2.26 2.62 -6.78
C ASP A 90 -3.56 2.32 -7.57
N ASP A 91 -3.43 1.79 -8.80
CA ASP A 91 -4.59 1.41 -9.63
C ASP A 91 -5.31 0.16 -9.10
N LEU A 92 -4.66 -0.62 -8.23
CA LEU A 92 -5.18 -1.91 -7.76
C LEU A 92 -6.46 -1.73 -6.93
N LEU A 93 -6.52 -0.70 -6.06
CA LEU A 93 -7.72 -0.42 -5.27
C LEU A 93 -8.94 -0.14 -6.15
N GLN A 94 -8.78 0.65 -7.20
CA GLN A 94 -9.87 0.96 -8.13
C GLN A 94 -10.35 -0.31 -8.84
N LYS A 95 -9.42 -1.17 -9.26
CA LYS A 95 -9.76 -2.43 -9.94
C LYS A 95 -10.46 -3.42 -9.01
N VAL A 96 -10.00 -3.56 -7.77
CA VAL A 96 -10.66 -4.40 -6.76
C VAL A 96 -12.08 -3.88 -6.49
N SER A 97 -12.23 -2.57 -6.27
CA SER A 97 -13.53 -1.95 -5.99
C SER A 97 -14.52 -2.09 -7.16
N ALA A 98 -14.06 -1.93 -8.40
CA ALA A 98 -14.86 -2.20 -9.59
C ALA A 98 -15.23 -3.69 -9.72
N GLY A 99 -14.31 -4.57 -9.30
CA GLY A 99 -14.50 -6.02 -9.24
C GLY A 99 -15.63 -6.44 -8.29
N PHE A 100 -15.83 -5.74 -7.18
CA PHE A 100 -16.94 -6.00 -6.26
C PHE A 100 -18.31 -5.84 -6.94
N VAL A 101 -18.47 -4.83 -7.78
CA VAL A 101 -19.71 -4.58 -8.51
C VAL A 101 -19.95 -5.61 -9.61
N SER A 102 -18.88 -6.04 -10.29
CA SER A 102 -18.97 -7.00 -11.42
C SER A 102 -18.83 -8.47 -11.02
N GLY A 103 -18.48 -8.77 -9.77
CA GLY A 103 -18.20 -10.13 -9.31
C GLY A 103 -16.87 -10.70 -9.82
N THR A 104 -15.92 -9.84 -10.23
CA THR A 104 -14.62 -10.24 -10.84
C THR A 104 -13.41 -9.89 -9.97
N TYR A 105 -13.61 -9.66 -8.68
CA TYR A 105 -12.52 -9.43 -7.72
C TYR A 105 -11.73 -10.73 -7.43
N PRO A 106 -10.47 -10.62 -6.96
CA PRO A 106 -9.63 -11.79 -6.69
C PRO A 106 -10.00 -12.47 -5.37
N ASP A 107 -9.38 -13.60 -5.06
CA ASP A 107 -9.46 -14.23 -3.75
C ASP A 107 -8.48 -13.59 -2.75
N LEU A 108 -7.37 -13.13 -3.25
CA LEU A 108 -6.31 -12.50 -2.47
C LEU A 108 -5.75 -11.32 -3.26
N SER A 109 -5.54 -10.18 -2.61
CA SER A 109 -4.80 -9.07 -3.20
C SER A 109 -3.86 -8.39 -2.22
N TYR A 110 -2.83 -7.77 -2.76
CA TYR A 110 -2.07 -6.76 -2.05
C TYR A 110 -2.93 -5.51 -1.83
N ALA A 111 -2.73 -4.86 -0.71
CA ALA A 111 -3.39 -3.60 -0.40
C ALA A 111 -2.48 -2.73 0.45
N PHE A 112 -2.39 -1.44 0.13
CA PHE A 112 -1.82 -0.49 1.07
C PHE A 112 -2.64 -0.49 2.36
N GLY A 113 -1.97 -0.40 3.49
CA GLY A 113 -2.63 -0.41 4.78
C GLY A 113 -3.69 0.68 4.96
N SER A 114 -3.54 1.82 4.27
CA SER A 114 -4.52 2.90 4.22
C SER A 114 -5.86 2.51 3.56
N TRP A 115 -5.88 1.44 2.75
CA TRP A 115 -7.11 0.95 2.09
C TRP A 115 -7.88 -0.07 2.93
N ALA A 116 -7.24 -0.59 4.00
CA ALA A 116 -7.78 -1.70 4.77
C ALA A 116 -9.20 -1.44 5.28
N THR A 117 -9.48 -0.24 5.82
CA THR A 117 -10.81 0.11 6.30
C THR A 117 -11.85 0.12 5.18
N GLN A 118 -11.54 0.75 4.05
CA GLN A 118 -12.45 0.76 2.88
C GLN A 118 -12.73 -0.65 2.38
N LEU A 119 -11.70 -1.50 2.27
CA LEU A 119 -11.85 -2.87 1.82
C LEU A 119 -12.64 -3.72 2.85
N GLY A 120 -12.31 -3.59 4.14
CA GLY A 120 -12.99 -4.32 5.21
C GLY A 120 -14.47 -3.99 5.34
N GLN A 121 -14.85 -2.74 5.09
CA GLN A 121 -16.24 -2.27 5.13
C GLN A 121 -17.01 -2.55 3.84
N SER A 122 -16.35 -3.02 2.77
CA SER A 122 -17.01 -3.36 1.51
C SER A 122 -18.00 -4.54 1.61
N GLY A 123 -17.91 -5.34 2.66
CA GLY A 123 -18.69 -6.56 2.82
C GLY A 123 -18.19 -7.77 2.00
N HIS A 124 -17.05 -7.63 1.31
CA HIS A 124 -16.46 -8.66 0.45
C HIS A 124 -15.20 -9.31 1.02
N THR A 125 -14.78 -8.97 2.24
CA THR A 125 -13.59 -9.57 2.86
C THR A 125 -13.95 -10.76 3.75
N LEU A 126 -13.06 -11.75 3.82
CA LEU A 126 -13.13 -12.82 4.80
C LEU A 126 -12.83 -12.28 6.21
N ASP A 127 -13.36 -12.93 7.23
CA ASP A 127 -12.86 -12.81 8.60
C ASP A 127 -12.01 -14.04 8.92
N ILE A 128 -10.70 -13.86 8.91
CA ILE A 128 -9.74 -14.93 9.19
C ILE A 128 -9.22 -14.91 10.65
N LYS A 129 -9.86 -14.13 11.53
CA LYS A 129 -9.42 -13.98 12.93
C LYS A 129 -9.15 -15.28 13.65
N ALA A 130 -10.10 -16.21 13.58
CA ALA A 130 -9.95 -17.52 14.22
C ALA A 130 -8.78 -18.36 13.65
N ALA A 131 -8.40 -18.11 12.39
CA ALA A 131 -7.29 -18.81 11.75
C ALA A 131 -5.94 -18.22 12.17
N VAL A 132 -5.79 -16.88 12.24
CA VAL A 132 -4.55 -16.23 12.63
C VAL A 132 -4.26 -16.36 14.15
N GLU A 133 -5.28 -16.49 14.97
CA GLU A 133 -5.14 -16.65 16.42
C GLU A 133 -4.70 -18.07 16.86
N LYS A 134 -4.57 -19.00 15.90
CA LYS A 134 -4.01 -20.32 16.21
C LYS A 134 -2.54 -20.22 16.65
N PRO A 135 -2.12 -21.00 17.67
CA PRO A 135 -0.76 -20.89 18.23
C PRO A 135 0.36 -21.03 17.20
N GLU A 136 0.19 -21.90 16.21
CA GLU A 136 1.18 -22.16 15.16
C GLU A 136 1.43 -20.98 14.20
N VAL A 137 0.52 -20.01 14.15
CA VAL A 137 0.63 -18.83 13.28
C VAL A 137 1.57 -17.78 13.88
N ASN A 138 1.77 -17.79 15.22
CA ASN A 138 2.58 -16.81 15.92
C ASN A 138 2.19 -15.36 15.62
N TRP A 139 0.88 -15.12 15.55
CA TRP A 139 0.30 -13.81 15.17
C TRP A 139 0.86 -12.64 15.98
N THR A 140 1.14 -12.85 17.26
CA THR A 140 1.64 -11.79 18.17
C THR A 140 3.08 -11.37 17.93
N GLU A 141 3.85 -12.12 17.13
CA GLU A 141 5.22 -11.74 16.74
C GLU A 141 5.23 -10.66 15.66
N ILE A 142 4.12 -10.52 14.91
CA ILE A 142 3.93 -9.41 13.96
C ILE A 142 3.70 -8.13 14.76
N PRO A 143 4.34 -6.99 14.40
CA PRO A 143 4.16 -5.72 15.10
C PRO A 143 2.70 -5.33 15.30
N ALA A 144 2.36 -4.83 16.50
CA ALA A 144 0.96 -4.50 16.86
C ALA A 144 0.31 -3.50 15.87
N GLY A 145 1.07 -2.51 15.38
CA GLY A 145 0.60 -1.56 14.38
C GLY A 145 0.24 -2.23 13.05
N ALA A 146 1.06 -3.18 12.60
CA ALA A 146 0.79 -3.94 11.36
C ALA A 146 -0.44 -4.84 11.52
N ARG A 147 -0.60 -5.51 12.68
CA ARG A 147 -1.80 -6.31 12.97
C ARG A 147 -3.06 -5.44 13.06
N ALA A 148 -2.96 -4.26 13.64
CA ALA A 148 -4.06 -3.30 13.71
C ALA A 148 -4.51 -2.87 12.31
N THR A 149 -3.57 -2.64 11.38
CA THR A 149 -3.88 -2.30 9.98
C THR A 149 -4.68 -3.41 9.28
N ALA A 150 -4.38 -4.69 9.57
CA ALA A 150 -5.12 -5.82 9.01
C ALA A 150 -6.46 -6.12 9.72
N THR A 151 -6.84 -5.30 10.72
CA THR A 151 -8.04 -5.51 11.55
C THR A 151 -9.03 -4.37 11.37
N VAL A 152 -10.22 -4.66 10.88
CA VAL A 152 -11.29 -3.68 10.61
C VAL A 152 -12.57 -4.13 11.33
N ASP A 153 -13.15 -3.27 12.16
CA ASP A 153 -14.38 -3.54 12.92
C ASP A 153 -14.34 -4.88 13.70
N GLY A 154 -13.15 -5.22 14.24
CA GLY A 154 -12.91 -6.44 15.01
C GLY A 154 -12.71 -7.71 14.19
N LYS A 155 -12.79 -7.65 12.86
CA LYS A 155 -12.48 -8.73 11.92
C LYS A 155 -11.04 -8.61 11.45
N VAL A 156 -10.35 -9.72 11.29
CA VAL A 156 -9.04 -9.78 10.63
C VAL A 156 -9.28 -10.09 9.15
N ILE A 157 -9.07 -9.10 8.28
CA ILE A 157 -9.39 -9.18 6.84
C ILE A 157 -8.24 -9.72 5.99
N GLY A 158 -7.09 -9.96 6.61
CA GLY A 158 -5.88 -10.42 5.93
C GLY A 158 -4.70 -10.54 6.88
N VAL A 159 -3.51 -10.71 6.33
CA VAL A 159 -2.26 -10.74 7.10
C VAL A 159 -1.35 -9.64 6.60
N PRO A 160 -0.62 -8.91 7.47
CA PRO A 160 0.39 -7.97 7.01
C PRO A 160 1.32 -8.59 5.97
N ALA A 161 1.50 -7.91 4.85
CA ALA A 161 2.34 -8.35 3.74
C ALA A 161 3.79 -7.95 3.95
N LEU A 162 4.00 -6.75 4.46
CA LEU A 162 5.30 -6.19 4.79
C LEU A 162 5.19 -5.10 5.85
N VAL A 163 6.32 -4.75 6.43
CA VAL A 163 6.51 -3.53 7.22
C VAL A 163 7.65 -2.73 6.59
N ASP A 164 7.56 -1.43 6.70
CA ASP A 164 8.51 -0.51 6.10
C ASP A 164 8.68 0.77 6.92
N ASN A 165 9.52 1.65 6.49
CA ASN A 165 9.60 3.03 6.95
C ASN A 165 10.35 3.89 5.93
N LEU A 166 10.18 5.21 6.01
CA LEU A 166 10.95 6.16 5.21
C LEU A 166 12.28 6.48 5.90
N GLY A 167 13.33 6.52 5.09
CA GLY A 167 14.65 7.01 5.46
C GLY A 167 15.22 7.91 4.36
N LEU A 168 16.36 8.50 4.64
CA LEU A 168 17.13 9.27 3.67
C LEU A 168 18.15 8.36 2.98
N ILE A 169 18.00 8.17 1.67
CA ILE A 169 18.96 7.45 0.83
C ILE A 169 19.78 8.50 0.05
N TYR A 170 21.10 8.38 0.06
CA TYR A 170 21.98 9.31 -0.65
C TYR A 170 22.95 8.59 -1.57
N ASN A 171 23.25 9.19 -2.73
CA ASN A 171 24.18 8.67 -3.72
C ASN A 171 25.59 9.18 -3.41
N LYS A 172 26.46 8.29 -2.91
CA LYS A 172 27.83 8.62 -2.49
C LYS A 172 28.64 9.25 -3.61
N LYS A 173 28.49 8.73 -4.84
CA LYS A 173 29.23 9.27 -5.98
C LYS A 173 28.90 10.73 -6.26
N VAL A 174 27.64 11.11 -6.15
CA VAL A 174 27.23 12.52 -6.36
C VAL A 174 27.81 13.43 -5.27
N PHE A 175 27.84 12.96 -4.02
CA PHE A 175 28.46 13.68 -2.91
C PHE A 175 29.97 13.84 -3.08
N ASP A 176 30.67 12.76 -3.45
CA ASP A 176 32.12 12.75 -3.68
C ASP A 176 32.50 13.70 -4.83
N ASP A 177 31.78 13.62 -5.96
CA ASP A 177 32.01 14.47 -7.12
C ASP A 177 31.82 15.97 -6.82
N ALA A 178 30.97 16.30 -5.85
CA ALA A 178 30.69 17.65 -5.41
C ALA A 178 31.53 18.09 -4.21
N GLY A 179 32.28 17.20 -3.58
CA GLY A 179 33.06 17.49 -2.36
C GLY A 179 32.17 17.86 -1.17
N VAL A 180 30.99 17.26 -1.06
CA VAL A 180 30.04 17.47 0.04
C VAL A 180 30.15 16.31 1.02
N ALA A 181 30.16 16.57 2.32
CA ALA A 181 30.18 15.54 3.35
C ALA A 181 28.86 14.74 3.33
N TYR A 182 28.97 13.44 3.60
CA TYR A 182 27.81 12.56 3.65
C TYR A 182 26.84 12.91 4.78
N PRO A 183 25.53 12.61 4.60
CA PRO A 183 24.56 12.67 5.68
C PRO A 183 24.96 11.81 6.87
N THR A 184 24.70 12.33 8.06
CA THR A 184 24.83 11.61 9.33
C THR A 184 23.45 11.36 9.94
N ALA A 185 23.38 10.51 10.96
CA ALA A 185 22.09 10.13 11.58
C ALA A 185 21.41 11.30 12.32
N ASP A 186 22.14 12.35 12.65
CA ASP A 186 21.71 13.55 13.39
C ASP A 186 21.39 14.75 12.47
N TRP A 187 21.38 14.56 11.13
CA TRP A 187 21.06 15.65 10.22
C TRP A 187 19.69 16.27 10.52
N SER A 188 19.68 17.60 10.50
CA SER A 188 18.45 18.39 10.47
C SER A 188 17.91 18.54 9.03
N TRP A 189 16.65 18.94 8.91
CA TRP A 189 16.10 19.32 7.61
C TRP A 189 16.78 20.55 6.99
N ASP A 190 17.39 21.42 7.82
CA ASP A 190 18.19 22.54 7.33
C ASP A 190 19.51 22.05 6.72
N ASP A 191 20.16 21.04 7.31
CA ASP A 191 21.34 20.38 6.72
C ASP A 191 21.00 19.72 5.39
N PHE A 192 19.86 18.99 5.35
CA PHE A 192 19.36 18.39 4.12
C PHE A 192 19.13 19.43 3.01
N ARG A 193 18.46 20.53 3.32
CA ARG A 193 18.20 21.62 2.37
C ARG A 193 19.51 22.28 1.89
N ALA A 194 20.42 22.54 2.82
CA ALA A 194 21.73 23.13 2.48
C ALA A 194 22.56 22.21 1.58
N ALA A 195 22.59 20.92 1.86
CA ALA A 195 23.25 19.92 1.03
C ALA A 195 22.57 19.80 -0.34
N ALA A 196 21.24 19.72 -0.39
CA ALA A 196 20.49 19.64 -1.65
C ALA A 196 20.84 20.82 -2.57
N LYS A 197 20.93 22.02 -2.00
CA LYS A 197 21.31 23.23 -2.74
C LYS A 197 22.74 23.16 -3.30
N LYS A 198 23.71 22.68 -2.50
CA LYS A 198 25.10 22.50 -2.94
C LYS A 198 25.27 21.43 -4.02
N LEU A 199 24.49 20.35 -3.94
CA LEU A 199 24.56 19.21 -4.85
C LEU A 199 23.84 19.48 -6.16
N THR A 200 22.97 20.50 -6.22
CA THR A 200 22.25 20.87 -7.44
C THR A 200 23.19 21.48 -8.46
N ASN A 201 23.21 20.93 -9.66
CA ASN A 201 23.97 21.44 -10.80
C ASN A 201 23.06 21.43 -12.04
N THR A 202 22.56 22.61 -12.38
CA THR A 202 21.63 22.80 -13.51
C THR A 202 22.24 22.47 -14.86
N ASP A 203 23.54 22.76 -15.05
CA ASP A 203 24.23 22.50 -16.31
C ASP A 203 24.37 20.99 -16.57
N LYS A 204 24.60 20.22 -15.52
CA LYS A 204 24.66 18.75 -15.57
C LYS A 204 23.29 18.09 -15.40
N LYS A 205 22.24 18.87 -15.17
CA LYS A 205 20.89 18.38 -14.83
C LYS A 205 20.90 17.43 -13.62
N ILE A 206 21.67 17.78 -12.59
CA ILE A 206 21.70 17.08 -11.29
C ILE A 206 20.87 17.90 -10.30
N PHE A 207 19.98 17.22 -9.58
CA PHE A 207 19.16 17.79 -8.52
C PHE A 207 19.63 17.28 -7.16
N GLY A 208 19.52 18.14 -6.14
CA GLY A 208 19.88 17.75 -4.77
C GLY A 208 18.93 16.71 -4.19
N THR A 209 17.64 16.79 -4.54
CA THR A 209 16.62 15.84 -4.11
C THR A 209 15.48 15.75 -5.13
N ALA A 210 14.47 14.91 -4.83
CA ALA A 210 13.25 14.79 -5.61
C ALA A 210 12.02 14.75 -4.72
N TYR A 211 10.85 15.03 -5.31
CA TYR A 211 9.55 14.84 -4.69
C TYR A 211 8.52 14.47 -5.76
N SER A 212 7.62 13.53 -5.43
CA SER A 212 6.48 13.21 -6.28
C SER A 212 5.46 14.35 -6.25
N VAL A 213 4.93 14.69 -7.41
CA VAL A 213 3.83 15.65 -7.59
C VAL A 213 2.74 15.09 -8.50
N SER A 214 2.63 13.77 -8.55
CA SER A 214 1.55 13.06 -9.27
C SER A 214 0.18 13.26 -8.61
N GLY A 215 0.16 13.57 -7.31
CA GLY A 215 -1.04 13.64 -6.48
C GLY A 215 -1.49 12.28 -5.95
N SER A 216 -0.65 11.25 -6.07
CA SER A 216 -0.84 9.91 -5.52
C SER A 216 -0.67 9.84 -4.01
N GLU A 217 -0.85 8.67 -3.44
CA GLU A 217 -0.52 8.41 -2.04
C GLU A 217 0.97 8.66 -1.75
N ASP A 218 1.88 8.35 -2.67
CA ASP A 218 3.31 8.63 -2.53
C ASP A 218 3.58 10.13 -2.30
N THR A 219 2.91 11.01 -3.07
CA THR A 219 2.98 12.46 -2.87
C THR A 219 2.60 12.86 -1.45
N THR A 220 1.52 12.29 -0.93
CA THR A 220 0.95 12.65 0.38
C THR A 220 1.74 12.04 1.53
N TRP A 221 2.13 10.78 1.39
CA TRP A 221 2.79 10.01 2.43
C TRP A 221 4.11 10.62 2.89
N HIS A 222 4.88 11.17 1.96
CA HIS A 222 6.15 11.85 2.24
C HIS A 222 6.00 13.17 3.02
N LEU A 223 4.80 13.79 3.05
CA LEU A 223 4.55 14.99 3.84
C LEU A 223 4.32 14.67 5.34
N TRP A 224 3.75 13.53 5.66
CA TRP A 224 3.30 13.23 7.02
C TRP A 224 4.42 13.24 8.07
N PRO A 225 5.61 12.69 7.83
CA PRO A 225 6.72 12.82 8.78
C PRO A 225 7.08 14.29 9.09
N LEU A 226 7.12 15.14 8.08
CA LEU A 226 7.44 16.57 8.27
C LEU A 226 6.36 17.28 9.11
N LEU A 227 5.09 16.97 8.85
CA LEU A 227 3.96 17.46 9.64
C LEU A 227 4.09 17.06 11.11
N TRP A 228 4.32 15.77 11.36
CA TRP A 228 4.43 15.23 12.73
C TRP A 228 5.64 15.77 13.48
N GLN A 229 6.80 15.83 12.85
CA GLN A 229 8.02 16.39 13.44
C GLN A 229 7.88 17.89 13.80
N LYS A 230 6.94 18.59 13.17
CA LYS A 230 6.56 19.96 13.54
C LYS A 230 5.46 20.02 14.61
N GLY A 231 5.00 18.87 15.13
CA GLY A 231 3.94 18.76 16.12
C GLY A 231 2.53 18.89 15.58
N GLY A 232 2.36 18.79 14.26
CA GLY A 232 1.04 18.77 13.62
C GLY A 232 0.37 17.39 13.66
N LYS A 233 -0.90 17.36 13.28
CA LYS A 233 -1.73 16.14 13.18
C LYS A 233 -2.34 16.05 11.79
N ILE A 234 -2.53 14.83 11.29
CA ILE A 234 -3.24 14.59 10.03
C ILE A 234 -4.74 14.84 10.23
N LEU A 235 -5.29 14.24 11.27
CA LEU A 235 -6.71 14.33 11.64
C LEU A 235 -6.88 14.82 13.07
N SER A 236 -8.08 15.27 13.39
CA SER A 236 -8.54 15.49 14.78
C SER A 236 -8.48 14.18 15.58
N ASP A 237 -8.50 14.28 16.91
CA ASP A 237 -8.36 13.11 17.80
C ASP A 237 -9.50 12.09 17.65
N ASP A 238 -10.67 12.51 17.19
CA ASP A 238 -11.80 11.64 16.87
C ASP A 238 -11.77 11.08 15.43
N GLY A 239 -10.76 11.44 14.64
CA GLY A 239 -10.56 10.98 13.26
C GLY A 239 -11.52 11.60 12.24
N LYS A 240 -12.42 12.50 12.64
CA LYS A 240 -13.54 12.97 11.80
C LYS A 240 -13.29 14.27 11.06
N LYS A 241 -12.19 14.95 11.34
CA LYS A 241 -11.87 16.25 10.72
C LYS A 241 -10.41 16.29 10.30
N ALA A 242 -10.17 16.99 9.20
CA ALA A 242 -8.81 17.36 8.80
C ALA A 242 -8.16 18.25 9.87
N ALA A 243 -6.87 18.00 10.16
CA ALA A 243 -6.04 18.83 11.04
C ALA A 243 -4.69 19.17 10.37
N PHE A 244 -4.45 18.63 9.20
CA PHE A 244 -3.20 18.85 8.44
C PHE A 244 -3.05 20.27 7.91
N ASN A 245 -4.11 21.09 7.85
CA ASN A 245 -4.08 22.48 7.41
C ASN A 245 -3.74 23.48 8.53
N SER A 246 -3.21 22.97 9.65
CA SER A 246 -2.68 23.79 10.77
C SER A 246 -1.43 24.59 10.36
N ASP A 247 -1.01 25.51 11.22
CA ASP A 247 0.25 26.26 11.02
C ASP A 247 1.45 25.33 10.84
N GLN A 248 1.46 24.18 11.53
CA GLN A 248 2.49 23.15 11.39
C GLN A 248 2.47 22.49 10.01
N GLY A 249 1.30 22.21 9.47
CA GLY A 249 1.16 21.66 8.12
C GLY A 249 1.56 22.68 7.05
N VAL A 250 1.14 23.92 7.21
CA VAL A 250 1.59 25.03 6.33
C VAL A 250 3.12 25.14 6.36
N ALA A 251 3.72 25.15 7.56
CA ALA A 251 5.18 25.25 7.70
C ALA A 251 5.94 24.03 7.15
N ALA A 252 5.37 22.83 7.20
CA ALA A 252 5.92 21.63 6.58
C ALA A 252 5.92 21.75 5.04
N LEU A 253 4.81 22.18 4.46
CA LEU A 253 4.67 22.31 3.02
C LEU A 253 5.47 23.52 2.47
N ASP A 254 5.55 24.63 3.23
CA ASP A 254 6.38 25.80 2.88
C ASP A 254 7.87 25.45 2.84
N PHE A 255 8.33 24.54 3.72
CA PHE A 255 9.71 24.04 3.67
C PHE A 255 10.00 23.34 2.33
N LEU A 256 9.14 22.43 1.90
CA LEU A 256 9.27 21.74 0.61
C LEU A 256 9.14 22.72 -0.57
N ARG A 257 8.20 23.66 -0.49
CA ARG A 257 8.03 24.71 -1.49
C ARG A 257 9.30 25.55 -1.65
N GLY A 258 9.95 25.92 -0.54
CA GLY A 258 11.22 26.65 -0.58
C GLY A 258 12.30 25.90 -1.34
N MET A 259 12.40 24.58 -1.18
CA MET A 259 13.35 23.76 -1.94
C MET A 259 13.01 23.66 -3.43
N ALA A 260 11.71 23.56 -3.75
CA ALA A 260 11.25 23.42 -5.13
C ALA A 260 11.34 24.73 -5.91
N ILE A 261 10.87 25.83 -5.34
CA ILE A 261 10.68 27.12 -6.03
C ILE A 261 11.87 28.07 -5.84
N ASP A 262 12.29 28.28 -4.58
CA ASP A 262 13.29 29.28 -4.26
C ASP A 262 14.71 28.76 -4.52
N ASP A 263 15.03 27.56 -4.01
CA ASP A 263 16.33 26.92 -4.17
C ASP A 263 16.47 26.17 -5.50
N LYS A 264 15.38 25.75 -6.11
CA LYS A 264 15.33 24.93 -7.34
C LYS A 264 16.17 23.66 -7.24
N SER A 265 16.29 23.12 -6.04
CA SER A 265 17.12 21.97 -5.71
C SER A 265 16.38 20.64 -5.80
N MET A 266 15.07 20.67 -6.10
CA MET A 266 14.19 19.53 -6.08
C MET A 266 13.69 19.19 -7.50
N TYR A 267 13.88 17.93 -7.92
CA TYR A 267 13.21 17.38 -9.10
C TYR A 267 11.76 17.07 -8.75
N LEU A 268 10.82 17.58 -9.53
CA LEU A 268 9.39 17.30 -9.35
C LEU A 268 8.94 16.21 -10.32
N ASP A 269 8.67 15.02 -9.78
CA ASP A 269 8.22 13.88 -10.57
C ASP A 269 6.69 13.90 -10.72
N GLN A 270 6.23 13.96 -11.98
CA GLN A 270 4.80 14.01 -12.33
C GLN A 270 4.15 12.61 -12.37
N THR A 271 4.94 11.55 -12.25
CA THR A 271 4.49 10.18 -12.55
C THR A 271 4.82 9.15 -11.46
N ASP A 272 5.62 9.52 -10.45
CA ASP A 272 6.21 8.65 -9.43
C ASP A 272 7.23 7.61 -9.96
N GLU A 273 7.42 7.54 -11.27
CA GLU A 273 8.23 6.50 -11.91
C GLU A 273 9.65 6.95 -12.27
N LYS A 274 9.95 8.25 -12.20
CA LYS A 274 11.20 8.82 -12.75
C LYS A 274 12.25 9.14 -11.71
N TYR A 275 11.86 9.51 -10.49
CA TYR A 275 12.83 9.98 -9.49
C TYR A 275 13.80 8.86 -9.07
N ALA A 276 13.33 7.62 -8.89
CA ALA A 276 14.18 6.51 -8.51
C ALA A 276 15.20 6.14 -9.62
N PRO A 277 14.82 5.95 -10.90
CA PRO A 277 15.80 5.77 -11.98
C PRO A 277 16.81 6.92 -12.09
N LEU A 278 16.38 8.17 -11.96
CA LEU A 278 17.30 9.32 -11.99
C LEU A 278 18.27 9.32 -10.80
N PHE A 279 17.84 8.85 -9.64
CA PHE A 279 18.73 8.65 -8.49
C PHE A 279 19.78 7.57 -8.76
N TYR A 280 19.37 6.43 -9.31
CA TYR A 280 20.28 5.33 -9.67
C TYR A 280 21.33 5.78 -10.69
N ASP A 281 20.95 6.65 -11.61
CA ASP A 281 21.83 7.23 -12.64
C ASP A 281 22.70 8.39 -12.11
N GLY A 282 22.62 8.75 -10.82
CA GLY A 282 23.38 9.83 -10.22
C GLY A 282 22.93 11.24 -10.65
N ARG A 283 21.67 11.38 -11.08
CA ARG A 283 21.07 12.68 -11.45
C ARG A 283 20.23 13.28 -10.34
N ILE A 284 19.98 12.52 -9.29
CA ILE A 284 19.42 12.98 -8.03
C ILE A 284 20.38 12.53 -6.93
N ALA A 285 20.75 13.46 -6.04
CA ALA A 285 21.73 13.19 -5.00
C ALA A 285 21.15 12.48 -3.78
N MET A 286 19.92 12.82 -3.41
CA MET A 286 19.22 12.31 -2.23
C MET A 286 17.77 12.04 -2.56
N ILE A 287 17.23 10.96 -2.01
CA ILE A 287 15.79 10.65 -2.04
C ILE A 287 15.31 10.25 -0.64
N ILE A 288 14.09 10.60 -0.33
CA ILE A 288 13.35 9.98 0.76
C ILE A 288 12.68 8.75 0.18
N SER A 289 12.99 7.58 0.72
CA SER A 289 12.42 6.30 0.23
C SER A 289 12.53 5.25 1.32
N GLY A 290 12.14 4.02 1.03
CA GLY A 290 12.11 2.92 1.98
C GLY A 290 12.93 1.70 1.57
N PRO A 291 12.84 0.60 2.35
CA PRO A 291 13.65 -0.61 2.14
C PRO A 291 13.35 -1.29 0.80
N TRP A 292 12.19 -1.08 0.20
CA TRP A 292 11.87 -1.55 -1.16
C TRP A 292 12.85 -1.09 -2.25
N SER A 293 13.60 -0.01 -1.99
CA SER A 293 14.64 0.48 -2.91
C SER A 293 15.90 -0.37 -2.88
N LEU A 294 16.12 -1.18 -1.85
CA LEU A 294 17.40 -1.86 -1.61
C LEU A 294 17.73 -2.89 -2.69
N PHE A 295 16.71 -3.57 -3.22
CA PHE A 295 16.89 -4.53 -4.30
C PHE A 295 17.48 -3.86 -5.55
N ASP A 296 16.85 -2.79 -6.03
CA ASP A 296 17.31 -2.05 -7.20
C ASP A 296 18.68 -1.40 -6.98
N LEU A 297 18.92 -0.84 -5.80
CA LEU A 297 20.22 -0.26 -5.45
C LEU A 297 21.35 -1.28 -5.53
N LYS A 298 21.11 -2.50 -5.05
CA LYS A 298 22.04 -3.62 -5.12
C LYS A 298 22.23 -4.11 -6.56
N ASP A 299 21.13 -4.39 -7.28
CA ASP A 299 21.16 -4.90 -8.65
C ASP A 299 21.90 -3.94 -9.58
N ARG A 300 21.64 -2.66 -9.48
CA ARG A 300 22.27 -1.59 -10.27
C ARG A 300 23.64 -1.17 -9.75
N LYS A 301 24.11 -1.76 -8.63
CA LYS A 301 25.42 -1.48 -8.01
C LYS A 301 25.62 -0.01 -7.69
N VAL A 302 24.57 0.68 -7.23
CA VAL A 302 24.64 2.08 -6.82
C VAL A 302 25.49 2.19 -5.57
N SER A 303 26.43 3.14 -5.55
CA SER A 303 27.16 3.49 -4.31
C SER A 303 26.31 4.43 -3.47
N TYR A 304 25.71 3.92 -2.41
CA TYR A 304 24.74 4.65 -1.59
C TYR A 304 25.01 4.54 -0.09
N GLY A 305 24.32 5.35 0.69
CA GLY A 305 24.17 5.19 2.12
C GLY A 305 22.73 5.50 2.54
N VAL A 306 22.37 5.08 3.76
CA VAL A 306 21.05 5.30 4.36
C VAL A 306 21.22 5.90 5.74
N THR A 307 20.38 6.88 6.08
CA THR A 307 20.24 7.44 7.43
C THR A 307 18.75 7.53 7.79
N PRO A 308 18.40 7.73 9.07
CA PRO A 308 17.04 8.15 9.43
C PRO A 308 16.64 9.41 8.63
N LEU A 309 15.35 9.73 8.62
CA LEU A 309 14.90 11.02 8.10
C LEU A 309 15.61 12.17 8.85
N PRO A 310 15.94 13.27 8.16
CA PRO A 310 16.37 14.48 8.85
C PRO A 310 15.35 14.93 9.90
N ALA A 311 15.78 15.66 10.90
CA ALA A 311 14.96 16.06 12.04
C ALA A 311 14.56 17.54 12.01
N PHE A 312 13.33 17.84 12.41
CA PHE A 312 13.02 19.14 12.99
C PHE A 312 13.15 19.04 14.52
N ALA A 313 13.91 19.96 15.12
CA ALA A 313 14.16 20.03 16.56
C ALA A 313 14.63 18.69 17.19
N GLY A 314 15.38 17.87 16.45
CA GLY A 314 15.90 16.59 16.91
C GLY A 314 14.90 15.43 16.86
N ASP A 315 13.71 15.62 16.34
CA ASP A 315 12.74 14.56 16.13
C ASP A 315 12.92 13.92 14.74
N HIS A 316 13.38 12.67 14.71
CA HIS A 316 13.55 11.86 13.50
C HIS A 316 12.32 11.00 13.21
N GLN A 317 11.15 11.35 13.74
CA GLN A 317 9.93 10.57 13.50
C GLN A 317 9.74 10.31 12.01
N THR A 318 9.55 9.04 11.69
CA THR A 318 9.22 8.58 10.35
C THR A 318 7.82 7.98 10.31
N ILE A 319 7.40 7.56 9.12
CA ILE A 319 6.14 6.86 8.87
C ILE A 319 6.44 5.42 8.50
N SER A 320 5.56 4.50 8.92
CA SER A 320 5.47 3.13 8.42
C SER A 320 4.13 2.93 7.74
N GLY A 321 4.14 2.21 6.65
CA GLY A 321 2.95 1.82 5.91
C GLY A 321 2.87 0.30 5.86
N PRO A 322 2.45 -0.38 6.96
CA PRO A 322 2.25 -1.81 6.90
C PRO A 322 1.20 -2.11 5.83
N ASP A 323 1.58 -2.89 4.83
CA ASP A 323 0.67 -3.31 3.79
C ASP A 323 0.11 -4.69 4.10
N VAL A 324 -0.99 -5.07 3.45
CA VAL A 324 -1.80 -6.23 3.81
C VAL A 324 -2.07 -7.10 2.60
N TRP A 325 -1.91 -8.42 2.75
CA TRP A 325 -2.54 -9.40 1.89
C TRP A 325 -3.99 -9.56 2.35
N VAL A 326 -4.95 -8.98 1.60
CA VAL A 326 -6.37 -9.00 1.92
C VAL A 326 -7.04 -10.20 1.28
N ALA A 327 -7.78 -10.99 2.07
CA ALA A 327 -8.54 -12.15 1.61
C ALA A 327 -10.01 -11.79 1.39
N TYR A 328 -10.58 -12.24 0.26
CA TYR A 328 -11.95 -11.91 -0.16
C TYR A 328 -12.89 -13.11 -0.12
N ASP A 329 -14.15 -12.83 0.20
CA ASP A 329 -15.23 -13.79 0.34
C ASP A 329 -16.03 -13.90 -0.97
N HIS A 330 -16.05 -15.08 -1.56
CA HIS A 330 -16.87 -15.44 -2.72
C HIS A 330 -18.08 -16.32 -2.34
N SER A 331 -18.42 -16.39 -1.05
CA SER A 331 -19.49 -17.21 -0.51
C SER A 331 -19.31 -18.72 -0.80
N ASP A 332 -18.06 -19.16 -0.97
CA ASP A 332 -17.66 -20.56 -1.16
C ASP A 332 -16.71 -20.97 -0.03
N VAL A 333 -17.16 -21.90 0.81
CA VAL A 333 -16.43 -22.33 2.02
C VAL A 333 -15.09 -23.00 1.68
N ASN A 334 -14.99 -23.74 0.57
CA ASN A 334 -13.77 -24.40 0.18
C ASN A 334 -12.77 -23.39 -0.39
N ARG A 335 -13.26 -22.43 -1.17
CA ARG A 335 -12.46 -21.33 -1.70
C ARG A 335 -11.94 -20.43 -0.58
N ALA A 336 -12.79 -20.05 0.38
CA ALA A 336 -12.41 -19.28 1.55
C ALA A 336 -11.35 -20.00 2.43
N GLY A 337 -11.55 -21.31 2.66
CA GLY A 337 -10.62 -22.13 3.43
C GLY A 337 -9.26 -22.25 2.74
N ALA A 338 -9.24 -22.58 1.44
CA ALA A 338 -8.00 -22.70 0.69
C ALA A 338 -7.25 -21.37 0.54
N THR A 339 -7.97 -20.23 0.38
CA THR A 339 -7.38 -18.90 0.39
C THR A 339 -6.72 -18.60 1.73
N THR A 340 -7.39 -18.94 2.84
CA THR A 340 -6.85 -18.75 4.19
C THR A 340 -5.61 -19.61 4.41
N ASP A 341 -5.63 -20.89 4.04
CA ASP A 341 -4.48 -21.80 4.19
C ASP A 341 -3.27 -21.33 3.38
N PHE A 342 -3.50 -20.88 2.12
CA PHE A 342 -2.45 -20.30 1.29
C PHE A 342 -1.88 -19.02 1.91
N LEU A 343 -2.73 -18.11 2.37
CA LEU A 343 -2.31 -16.86 3.00
C LEU A 343 -1.46 -17.10 4.24
N LEU A 344 -1.84 -18.04 5.11
CA LEU A 344 -1.08 -18.40 6.31
C LEU A 344 0.26 -19.07 5.97
N TRP A 345 0.31 -19.88 4.91
CA TRP A 345 1.56 -20.43 4.40
C TRP A 345 2.47 -19.34 3.83
N LEU A 346 1.92 -18.45 2.97
CA LEU A 346 2.66 -17.36 2.34
C LEU A 346 3.32 -16.43 3.37
N THR A 347 2.62 -16.19 4.47
CA THR A 347 3.07 -15.31 5.55
C THR A 347 3.67 -16.07 6.74
N SER A 348 3.95 -17.37 6.59
CA SER A 348 4.72 -18.10 7.60
C SER A 348 6.17 -17.58 7.66
N LYS A 349 6.80 -17.70 8.82
CA LYS A 349 8.16 -17.16 9.05
C LYS A 349 9.16 -17.55 7.97
N GLU A 350 9.14 -18.81 7.53
CA GLU A 350 10.06 -19.31 6.50
C GLU A 350 9.78 -18.72 5.12
N ILE A 351 8.52 -18.64 4.72
CA ILE A 351 8.13 -18.14 3.40
C ILE A 351 8.23 -16.62 3.35
N ASP A 352 7.86 -15.94 4.45
CA ASP A 352 8.03 -14.49 4.58
C ASP A 352 9.50 -14.07 4.41
N ALA A 353 10.42 -14.74 5.06
CA ALA A 353 11.85 -14.48 4.89
C ALA A 353 12.30 -14.66 3.42
N ARG A 354 11.73 -15.61 2.68
CA ARG A 354 12.02 -15.82 1.26
C ARG A 354 11.42 -14.76 0.33
N TRP A 355 10.36 -14.10 0.78
CA TRP A 355 9.73 -13.00 0.05
C TRP A 355 10.32 -11.65 0.49
N ASN A 356 10.07 -11.25 1.73
CA ASN A 356 10.41 -9.92 2.22
C ASN A 356 11.93 -9.68 2.27
N LEU A 357 12.68 -10.57 2.90
CA LEU A 357 14.13 -10.39 3.01
C LEU A 357 14.82 -10.58 1.65
N ALA A 358 14.36 -11.49 0.80
CA ALA A 358 14.96 -11.66 -0.53
C ALA A 358 14.80 -10.44 -1.43
N TYR A 359 13.70 -9.68 -1.25
CA TYR A 359 13.45 -8.47 -2.02
C TYR A 359 13.96 -7.18 -1.34
N GLY A 360 14.61 -7.29 -0.19
CA GLY A 360 15.19 -6.16 0.53
C GLY A 360 14.26 -5.52 1.57
N ASN A 361 13.02 -6.00 1.69
CA ASN A 361 12.07 -5.52 2.70
C ASN A 361 12.51 -5.90 4.13
N LEU A 362 11.88 -5.29 5.12
CA LEU A 362 12.14 -5.59 6.52
C LEU A 362 11.49 -6.91 6.95
N PRO A 363 12.03 -7.60 7.97
CA PRO A 363 11.40 -8.79 8.52
C PRO A 363 10.03 -8.46 9.08
N LEU A 364 9.04 -9.30 8.79
CA LEU A 364 7.68 -9.12 9.27
C LEU A 364 7.54 -9.46 10.78
N ARG A 365 8.34 -10.39 11.27
CA ARG A 365 8.28 -10.87 12.65
C ARG A 365 9.55 -10.55 13.44
N SER A 366 9.37 -10.14 14.68
CA SER A 366 10.50 -9.88 15.59
C SER A 366 11.41 -11.09 15.81
N SER A 367 10.86 -12.32 15.75
CA SER A 367 11.64 -13.56 15.87
C SER A 367 12.54 -13.89 14.67
N GLU A 368 12.45 -13.12 13.59
CA GLU A 368 13.34 -13.26 12.43
C GLU A 368 14.71 -12.62 12.69
N GLU A 369 14.79 -11.64 13.60
CA GLU A 369 16.05 -11.02 13.99
C GLU A 369 17.07 -12.07 14.48
N GLY A 370 18.30 -11.99 13.94
CA GLY A 370 19.39 -12.91 14.30
C GLY A 370 19.33 -14.30 13.65
N THR A 371 18.30 -14.60 12.85
CA THR A 371 18.28 -15.83 12.02
C THR A 371 19.36 -15.79 10.94
N PRO A 372 19.79 -16.93 10.38
CA PRO A 372 20.72 -16.96 9.25
C PRO A 372 20.21 -16.13 8.05
N GLU A 373 18.91 -16.16 7.77
CA GLU A 373 18.25 -15.40 6.72
C GLU A 373 18.34 -13.89 6.96
N PHE A 374 18.07 -13.43 8.19
CA PHE A 374 18.24 -12.05 8.61
C PHE A 374 19.69 -11.57 8.48
N VAL A 375 20.64 -12.36 8.98
CA VAL A 375 22.09 -12.04 8.88
C VAL A 375 22.51 -11.94 7.41
N LYS A 376 22.03 -12.85 6.59
CA LYS A 376 22.29 -12.82 5.15
C LYS A 376 21.69 -11.58 4.50
N TRP A 377 20.45 -11.26 4.82
CA TRP A 377 19.75 -10.06 4.32
C TRP A 377 20.50 -8.79 4.71
N ALA A 378 20.89 -8.65 5.99
CA ALA A 378 21.63 -7.49 6.47
C ALA A 378 22.97 -7.31 5.72
N ALA A 379 23.66 -8.41 5.40
CA ALA A 379 24.89 -8.39 4.61
C ALA A 379 24.65 -8.10 3.11
N ASP A 380 23.63 -8.73 2.53
CA ASP A 380 23.29 -8.64 1.12
C ASP A 380 22.82 -7.24 0.70
N TYR A 381 22.13 -6.53 1.60
CA TYR A 381 21.60 -5.21 1.39
C TYR A 381 22.32 -4.11 2.20
N ALA A 382 23.55 -4.41 2.65
CA ALA A 382 24.40 -3.37 3.22
C ALA A 382 24.73 -2.29 2.16
N PRO A 383 24.82 -1.01 2.56
CA PRO A 383 24.74 -0.48 3.92
C PRO A 383 23.31 -0.11 4.37
N GLY A 384 22.26 -0.44 3.63
CA GLY A 384 20.91 0.08 3.83
C GLY A 384 20.03 -0.73 4.77
N ALA A 385 20.18 -2.07 4.80
CA ALA A 385 19.29 -2.96 5.54
C ALA A 385 19.22 -2.62 7.04
N GLN A 386 20.36 -2.60 7.72
CA GLN A 386 20.41 -2.33 9.15
C GLN A 386 19.89 -0.93 9.52
N PRO A 387 20.26 0.18 8.81
CA PRO A 387 19.69 1.49 9.09
C PRO A 387 18.16 1.55 8.99
N PHE A 388 17.56 0.87 8.02
CA PHE A 388 16.09 0.82 7.92
C PHE A 388 15.47 -0.01 9.05
N PHE A 389 16.09 -1.13 9.44
CA PHE A 389 15.64 -1.93 10.57
C PHE A 389 15.69 -1.13 11.87
N ASP A 390 16.82 -0.50 12.16
CA ASP A 390 16.99 0.35 13.36
C ASP A 390 16.02 1.54 13.36
N ASN A 391 15.69 2.07 12.18
CA ASN A 391 14.78 3.22 12.01
C ASN A 391 13.32 2.89 12.37
N LEU A 392 12.94 1.62 12.53
CA LEU A 392 11.62 1.24 13.05
C LEU A 392 11.35 1.85 14.43
N GLN A 393 12.38 2.10 15.24
CA GLN A 393 12.25 2.81 16.52
C GLN A 393 11.72 4.25 16.39
N ASN A 394 11.87 4.88 15.21
CA ASN A 394 11.38 6.22 14.91
C ASN A 394 9.94 6.25 14.39
N VAL A 395 9.31 5.09 14.23
CA VAL A 395 7.88 4.98 13.90
C VAL A 395 7.08 5.16 15.19
N LYS A 396 6.52 6.35 15.39
CA LYS A 396 5.75 6.67 16.63
C LYS A 396 4.24 6.46 16.45
N GLN A 397 3.75 6.53 15.24
CA GLN A 397 2.32 6.38 14.93
C GLN A 397 2.12 5.89 13.49
N PRO A 398 1.06 5.11 13.24
CA PRO A 398 0.72 4.68 11.89
C PRO A 398 0.03 5.81 11.10
N ARG A 399 -0.07 5.60 9.79
CA ARG A 399 -1.01 6.32 8.92
C ARG A 399 -2.45 6.15 9.45
N PRO A 400 -3.34 7.15 9.32
CA PRO A 400 -4.75 6.94 9.63
C PRO A 400 -5.37 5.84 8.76
N THR A 401 -6.20 5.01 9.39
CA THR A 401 -6.95 3.93 8.73
C THR A 401 -8.46 4.19 8.78
N VAL A 402 -8.88 5.47 8.85
CA VAL A 402 -10.29 5.86 8.87
C VAL A 402 -10.93 5.73 7.48
N PRO A 403 -12.24 5.50 7.38
CA PRO A 403 -12.98 5.66 6.13
C PRO A 403 -12.70 7.06 5.54
N GLY A 404 -12.64 7.16 4.23
CA GLY A 404 -12.34 8.45 3.57
C GLY A 404 -10.88 8.87 3.56
N TYR A 405 -9.96 8.18 4.25
CA TYR A 405 -8.52 8.53 4.20
C TYR A 405 -8.00 8.58 2.77
N THR A 406 -8.31 7.60 1.93
CA THR A 406 -7.84 7.53 0.55
C THR A 406 -8.27 8.74 -0.27
N GLU A 407 -9.50 9.20 -0.10
CA GLU A 407 -9.99 10.39 -0.80
C GLU A 407 -9.36 11.67 -0.25
N MET A 408 -9.25 11.79 1.08
CA MET A 408 -8.52 12.87 1.73
C MET A 408 -7.07 12.95 1.24
N SER A 409 -6.36 11.82 1.20
CA SER A 409 -4.98 11.73 0.74
C SER A 409 -4.83 12.26 -0.69
N LYS A 410 -5.76 11.94 -1.57
CA LYS A 410 -5.79 12.46 -2.94
C LYS A 410 -5.94 13.99 -2.98
N PHE A 411 -6.81 14.58 -2.16
CA PHE A 411 -6.96 16.04 -2.09
C PHE A 411 -5.69 16.71 -1.56
N VAL A 412 -5.05 16.11 -0.56
CA VAL A 412 -3.76 16.59 -0.02
C VAL A 412 -2.65 16.46 -1.06
N GLY A 413 -2.56 15.35 -1.76
CA GLY A 413 -1.58 15.13 -2.83
C GLY A 413 -1.72 16.18 -3.95
N GLN A 414 -2.95 16.52 -4.35
CA GLN A 414 -3.22 17.59 -5.31
C GLN A 414 -2.83 18.97 -4.76
N ALA A 415 -3.05 19.23 -3.46
CA ALA A 415 -2.64 20.49 -2.83
C ALA A 415 -1.10 20.61 -2.83
N ILE A 416 -0.38 19.56 -2.42
CA ILE A 416 1.09 19.52 -2.46
C ILE A 416 1.57 19.80 -3.88
N SER A 417 1.02 19.12 -4.88
CA SER A 417 1.40 19.27 -6.29
C SER A 417 1.25 20.71 -6.77
N LYS A 418 0.13 21.38 -6.45
CA LYS A 418 -0.09 22.79 -6.79
C LYS A 418 0.93 23.72 -6.14
N VAL A 419 1.23 23.48 -4.86
CA VAL A 419 2.17 24.33 -4.08
C VAL A 419 3.59 24.18 -4.58
N LEU A 420 4.07 22.95 -4.80
CA LEU A 420 5.45 22.70 -5.26
C LEU A 420 5.66 23.16 -6.71
N GLN A 421 4.60 23.27 -7.51
CA GLN A 421 4.62 23.85 -8.86
C GLN A 421 4.41 25.37 -8.86
N GLY A 422 4.22 26.01 -7.70
CA GLY A 422 4.03 27.46 -7.57
C GLY A 422 2.65 27.96 -7.95
N ALA A 423 1.65 27.08 -8.09
CA ALA A 423 0.30 27.41 -8.50
C ALA A 423 -0.62 27.86 -7.34
N ALA A 424 -0.20 27.64 -6.08
CA ALA A 424 -0.96 28.03 -4.89
C ALA A 424 -0.03 28.31 -3.70
N THR A 425 -0.55 29.01 -2.68
CA THR A 425 0.09 29.07 -1.37
C THR A 425 -0.16 27.79 -0.59
N SER A 426 0.72 27.44 0.36
CA SER A 426 0.51 26.27 1.22
C SER A 426 -0.78 26.35 2.02
N LYS A 427 -1.07 27.56 2.57
CA LYS A 427 -2.29 27.78 3.38
C LYS A 427 -3.55 27.57 2.55
N ASP A 428 -3.67 28.23 1.40
CA ASP A 428 -4.89 28.14 0.58
C ASP A 428 -5.10 26.72 0.05
N ALA A 429 -4.02 26.05 -0.38
CA ALA A 429 -4.10 24.69 -0.91
C ALA A 429 -4.50 23.67 0.16
N LEU A 430 -3.92 23.75 1.37
CA LEU A 430 -4.27 22.85 2.46
C LEU A 430 -5.68 23.13 3.01
N ASP A 431 -6.12 24.38 3.09
CA ASP A 431 -7.49 24.73 3.51
C ASP A 431 -8.52 24.21 2.50
N GLN A 432 -8.20 24.33 1.19
CA GLN A 432 -9.05 23.74 0.15
C GLN A 432 -9.12 22.22 0.26
N ALA A 433 -7.99 21.55 0.46
CA ALA A 433 -7.94 20.11 0.63
C ALA A 433 -8.74 19.67 1.88
N ALA A 434 -8.61 20.39 3.01
CA ALA A 434 -9.36 20.10 4.22
C ALA A 434 -10.89 20.25 4.01
N SER A 435 -11.30 21.30 3.30
CA SER A 435 -12.71 21.48 2.94
C SER A 435 -13.26 20.37 2.04
N GLN A 436 -12.48 19.95 1.05
CA GLN A 436 -12.86 18.85 0.15
C GLN A 436 -12.91 17.49 0.85
N SER A 437 -12.13 17.30 1.91
CA SER A 437 -12.08 16.05 2.68
C SER A 437 -13.24 15.92 3.67
N ALA A 438 -14.01 16.99 3.95
CA ALA A 438 -15.01 16.99 5.02
C ALA A 438 -16.07 15.90 4.83
N ASP A 439 -16.64 15.78 3.62
CA ASP A 439 -17.69 14.80 3.33
C ASP A 439 -17.15 13.35 3.39
N ALA A 440 -15.90 13.14 3.02
CA ALA A 440 -15.26 11.83 3.05
C ALA A 440 -14.95 11.38 4.49
N LEU A 441 -14.64 12.31 5.38
CA LEU A 441 -14.30 12.04 6.79
C LEU A 441 -15.52 11.96 7.72
N ASP A 442 -16.69 12.41 7.28
CA ASP A 442 -17.94 12.40 8.08
C ASP A 442 -18.75 11.09 7.92
N GLN A 443 -18.15 10.05 7.29
CA GLN A 443 -18.80 8.76 7.03
C GLN A 443 -18.75 7.79 8.21
#